data_a40b7b3c0f81a71c2e8248334ec614cc
#
_entry.id   a40b7b3c0f81a71c2e8248334ec614cc
#
_cell.length_a   1.000
_cell.length_b   1.000
_cell.length_c   1.000
_cell.angle_alpha   90.00
_cell.angle_beta   90.00
_cell.angle_gamma   90.00
#
_symmetry.space_group_name_H-M   'P 1'
#
loop_
_entity.id
_entity.type
_entity.pdbx_description
1 polymer ?
#
loop_
_entity_poly.entity_id
_entity_poly.type
_entity_poly.pdbx_seq_one_letter_code
_entity_poly.pdbx_strand_id
1 'polypeptide(L)'
;MENQYTYYKPEPDDMNGMNEETPKPKKNRKMPKPVKLVCAGVAFGLVASVTFQTGNYVGTKVFGTTTTNGKTAKTAQTVNGAKLTTSSSSTGTSDIATIAKNAMPSIVSITNMSVQEVQSFFGGTQQQESTSVGSGIIIGQTDSELLILTNNHVVEGNEKLTVSFVDNESVEANVKGTDSTKDLAVVAVKISDVKDSTMDEIAVATMGDSSKLEVGEQVIAIGNALGYGQSVTSGIVSATERTLDGYEGGTLIQTDAAINPGNSGGALLNSNGEVIGINTAKVATDSVEGMGYAIPISDASDTIQNLMNQETKTKVSEAEQGYLGIQGVDVSDESAKMYNMPTGVYISDVVKNGGAQQAGLTKGSVITGLEGTTISDMSHRAVCCGVRC
;
A
#
# COMPACT_ATOMS: atom_id res chain seq x y z
N MET A 1 19.39 27.09 39.22
CA MET A 1 18.78 27.78 38.07
C MET A 1 17.33 27.43 38.10
N GLU A 2 16.50 28.39 38.50
CA GLU A 2 15.04 28.22 38.71
C GLU A 2 14.33 28.34 37.33
N ASN A 3 13.51 27.35 37.02
CA ASN A 3 12.61 27.39 35.87
C ASN A 3 11.34 28.12 36.27
N GLN A 4 11.14 29.37 35.75
CA GLN A 4 9.91 30.12 35.88
C GLN A 4 8.95 29.68 34.75
N TYR A 5 7.86 29.04 35.12
CA TYR A 5 6.68 28.87 34.24
C TYR A 5 5.68 29.96 34.52
N THR A 6 5.32 30.73 33.48
CA THR A 6 4.32 31.80 33.56
C THR A 6 2.96 31.23 33.15
N TYR A 7 1.98 31.23 34.06
CA TYR A 7 0.61 30.87 33.78
C TYR A 7 -0.23 32.12 33.44
N TYR A 8 -0.99 32.06 32.35
CA TYR A 8 -1.98 33.05 32.02
C TYR A 8 -3.22 32.84 32.89
N LYS A 9 -3.64 33.89 33.63
CA LYS A 9 -4.82 33.93 34.48
C LYS A 9 -5.78 34.93 33.88
N PRO A 10 -7.00 34.57 33.39
CA PRO A 10 -7.99 35.52 32.92
C PRO A 10 -8.64 36.24 34.12
N GLU A 11 -8.77 37.54 34.02
CA GLU A 11 -9.54 38.38 34.98
C GLU A 11 -11.05 38.21 34.76
N PRO A 12 -11.88 38.31 35.81
CA PRO A 12 -13.33 38.23 35.70
C PRO A 12 -13.92 39.59 35.26
N ASP A 13 -14.72 39.57 34.21
CA ASP A 13 -15.50 40.74 33.73
C ASP A 13 -16.63 41.11 34.70
N ASP A 14 -16.66 42.37 35.05
CA ASP A 14 -17.69 43.00 35.88
C ASP A 14 -19.04 43.02 35.16
N MET A 15 -20.04 42.43 35.79
CA MET A 15 -21.46 42.63 35.48
C MET A 15 -21.97 43.88 36.16
N ASN A 16 -22.31 44.94 35.41
CA ASN A 16 -23.39 45.88 35.83
C ASN A 16 -23.83 46.75 34.66
N GLY A 17 -25.15 46.88 34.50
CA GLY A 17 -25.75 47.95 33.69
C GLY A 17 -26.89 47.54 32.78
N MET A 18 -28.04 47.18 33.36
CA MET A 18 -29.33 47.23 32.64
C MET A 18 -29.67 48.68 32.30
N ASN A 19 -29.91 49.00 31.05
CA ASN A 19 -30.75 50.12 30.64
C ASN A 19 -31.62 49.72 29.44
N GLU A 20 -32.91 49.73 29.65
CA GLU A 20 -33.95 49.61 28.64
C GLU A 20 -33.88 50.78 27.66
N GLU A 21 -33.76 50.55 26.38
CA GLU A 21 -34.03 51.52 25.33
C GLU A 21 -35.06 50.98 24.32
N THR A 22 -36.08 51.82 24.11
CA THR A 22 -37.22 51.69 23.21
C THR A 22 -36.87 51.47 21.74
N PRO A 23 -37.70 50.77 20.93
CA PRO A 23 -37.38 50.42 19.55
C PRO A 23 -37.50 51.61 18.59
N LYS A 24 -36.40 51.92 17.88
CA LYS A 24 -36.33 52.82 16.75
C LYS A 24 -36.75 52.17 15.42
N PRO A 25 -37.32 52.93 14.46
CA PRO A 25 -37.93 52.43 13.25
C PRO A 25 -36.88 51.85 12.28
N LYS A 26 -37.23 50.75 11.58
CA LYS A 26 -36.39 50.02 10.60
C LYS A 26 -35.98 50.92 9.43
N LYS A 27 -34.70 51.30 9.34
CA LYS A 27 -34.07 51.83 8.13
C LYS A 27 -33.80 50.70 7.15
N ASN A 28 -34.23 50.82 5.88
CA ASN A 28 -33.89 49.95 4.77
C ASN A 28 -32.38 49.85 4.62
N ARG A 29 -31.80 48.72 5.07
CA ARG A 29 -30.38 48.40 4.88
C ARG A 29 -30.15 47.97 3.42
N LYS A 30 -29.45 48.77 2.66
CA LYS A 30 -28.90 48.38 1.37
C LYS A 30 -27.89 47.20 1.60
N MET A 31 -28.02 46.12 0.84
CA MET A 31 -27.12 44.96 0.94
C MET A 31 -25.66 45.41 0.80
N PRO A 32 -24.76 44.92 1.66
CA PRO A 32 -23.33 45.22 1.56
C PRO A 32 -22.74 44.71 0.23
N LYS A 33 -21.77 45.44 -0.32
CA LYS A 33 -21.13 45.17 -1.61
C LYS A 33 -20.64 43.71 -1.80
N PRO A 34 -20.06 43.02 -0.79
CA PRO A 34 -19.63 41.63 -0.96
C PRO A 34 -20.80 40.66 -1.16
N VAL A 35 -21.95 40.87 -0.55
CA VAL A 35 -23.15 40.04 -0.74
C VAL A 35 -23.72 40.16 -2.16
N LYS A 36 -23.67 41.34 -2.77
CA LYS A 36 -24.08 41.54 -4.17
C LYS A 36 -23.15 40.81 -5.12
N LEU A 37 -21.83 40.75 -4.83
CA LEU A 37 -20.85 40.05 -5.66
C LEU A 37 -21.07 38.54 -5.62
N VAL A 38 -21.34 37.96 -4.45
CA VAL A 38 -21.64 36.52 -4.29
C VAL A 38 -22.94 36.16 -5.00
N CYS A 39 -24.00 36.92 -4.87
CA CYS A 39 -25.26 36.69 -5.58
C CYS A 39 -25.10 36.78 -7.11
N ALA A 40 -24.28 37.70 -7.61
CA ALA A 40 -23.98 37.83 -9.03
C ALA A 40 -23.18 36.61 -9.55
N GLY A 41 -22.22 36.10 -8.76
CA GLY A 41 -21.43 34.88 -9.08
C GLY A 41 -22.32 33.64 -9.17
N VAL A 42 -23.23 33.44 -8.22
CA VAL A 42 -24.18 32.33 -8.23
C VAL A 42 -25.12 32.38 -9.44
N ALA A 43 -25.66 33.56 -9.74
CA ALA A 43 -26.52 33.75 -10.91
C ALA A 43 -25.78 33.47 -12.22
N PHE A 44 -24.52 33.91 -12.34
CA PHE A 44 -23.71 33.66 -13.51
C PHE A 44 -23.38 32.14 -13.67
N GLY A 45 -23.05 31.44 -12.56
CA GLY A 45 -22.79 30.01 -12.54
C GLY A 45 -24.00 29.17 -12.98
N LEU A 46 -25.22 29.56 -12.54
CA LEU A 46 -26.45 28.88 -12.97
C LEU A 46 -26.75 29.08 -14.46
N VAL A 47 -26.57 30.28 -14.98
CA VAL A 47 -26.77 30.56 -16.42
C VAL A 47 -25.74 29.82 -17.27
N ALA A 48 -24.47 29.82 -16.88
CA ALA A 48 -23.41 29.07 -17.59
C ALA A 48 -23.67 27.56 -17.59
N SER A 49 -24.14 26.99 -16.48
CA SER A 49 -24.46 25.56 -16.37
C SER A 49 -25.61 25.16 -17.29
N VAL A 50 -26.68 25.95 -17.34
CA VAL A 50 -27.82 25.68 -18.23
C VAL A 50 -27.42 25.80 -19.70
N THR A 51 -26.60 26.79 -20.06
CA THR A 51 -26.13 26.98 -21.44
C THR A 51 -25.24 25.84 -21.88
N PHE A 52 -24.36 25.35 -21.00
CA PHE A 52 -23.47 24.20 -21.29
C PHE A 52 -24.27 22.90 -21.47
N GLN A 53 -25.26 22.63 -20.60
CA GLN A 53 -26.12 21.44 -20.74
C GLN A 53 -27.00 21.48 -22.00
N THR A 54 -27.50 22.65 -22.38
CA THR A 54 -28.30 22.81 -23.59
C THR A 54 -27.43 22.62 -24.85
N GLY A 55 -26.20 23.13 -24.83
CA GLY A 55 -25.21 22.94 -25.91
C GLY A 55 -24.85 21.47 -26.12
N ASN A 56 -24.62 20.72 -25.05
CA ASN A 56 -24.36 19.28 -25.11
C ASN A 56 -25.58 18.48 -25.60
N TYR A 57 -26.79 18.84 -25.16
CA TYR A 57 -28.02 18.16 -25.60
C TYR A 57 -28.31 18.36 -27.12
N VAL A 58 -28.05 19.56 -27.62
CA VAL A 58 -28.20 19.86 -29.06
C VAL A 58 -27.07 19.25 -29.86
N GLY A 59 -25.83 19.26 -29.35
CA GLY A 59 -24.68 18.64 -29.99
C GLY A 59 -24.84 17.12 -30.21
N THR A 60 -25.36 16.41 -29.21
CA THR A 60 -25.62 14.96 -29.32
C THR A 60 -26.77 14.61 -30.29
N LYS A 61 -27.74 15.52 -30.52
CA LYS A 61 -28.83 15.31 -31.49
C LYS A 61 -28.47 15.70 -32.93
N VAL A 62 -27.55 16.65 -33.12
CA VAL A 62 -27.20 17.16 -34.44
C VAL A 62 -25.96 16.44 -35.03
N PHE A 63 -25.02 16.02 -34.19
CA PHE A 63 -23.80 15.32 -34.63
C PHE A 63 -23.81 13.87 -34.14
N GLY A 64 -24.84 13.09 -34.43
CA GLY A 64 -25.07 11.72 -34.01
C GLY A 64 -23.79 10.90 -33.75
N THR A 65 -23.43 10.72 -32.50
CA THR A 65 -22.46 9.70 -32.10
C THR A 65 -23.15 8.35 -32.09
N THR A 66 -22.80 7.53 -33.04
CA THR A 66 -23.18 6.11 -33.12
C THR A 66 -22.56 5.39 -31.94
N THR A 67 -23.34 5.15 -30.87
CA THR A 67 -22.95 4.27 -29.79
C THR A 67 -23.11 2.82 -30.27
N THR A 68 -22.03 2.23 -30.73
CA THR A 68 -21.95 0.78 -30.89
C THR A 68 -21.84 0.15 -29.49
N ASN A 69 -22.95 -0.41 -29.00
CA ASN A 69 -22.97 -1.30 -27.86
C ASN A 69 -22.27 -2.62 -28.25
N GLY A 70 -20.94 -2.64 -28.09
CA GLY A 70 -20.16 -3.87 -28.08
C GLY A 70 -20.05 -4.35 -26.64
N LYS A 71 -20.88 -5.32 -26.25
CA LYS A 71 -20.61 -6.15 -25.08
C LYS A 71 -19.36 -6.97 -25.40
N THR A 72 -18.20 -6.48 -24.98
CA THR A 72 -16.99 -7.31 -24.93
C THR A 72 -17.12 -8.22 -23.73
N ALA A 73 -17.39 -9.49 -23.99
CA ALA A 73 -17.32 -10.52 -22.97
C ALA A 73 -15.88 -10.54 -22.43
N LYS A 74 -15.70 -10.23 -21.14
CA LYS A 74 -14.44 -10.42 -20.43
C LYS A 74 -14.21 -11.94 -20.36
N THR A 75 -13.29 -12.43 -21.18
CA THR A 75 -12.84 -13.82 -21.08
C THR A 75 -11.93 -13.91 -19.85
N ALA A 76 -12.41 -14.54 -18.79
CA ALA A 76 -11.57 -14.94 -17.68
C ALA A 76 -10.55 -15.96 -18.22
N GLN A 77 -9.28 -15.57 -18.24
CA GLN A 77 -8.21 -16.50 -18.58
C GLN A 77 -7.84 -17.30 -17.32
N THR A 78 -8.34 -18.52 -17.24
CA THR A 78 -7.88 -19.54 -16.31
C THR A 78 -6.51 -19.99 -16.78
N VAL A 79 -5.48 -19.71 -15.98
CA VAL A 79 -4.11 -20.18 -16.28
C VAL A 79 -3.84 -21.40 -15.41
N ASN A 80 -3.73 -22.56 -16.03
CA ASN A 80 -3.22 -23.77 -15.36
C ASN A 80 -1.74 -23.55 -15.00
N GLY A 81 -1.45 -23.35 -13.74
CA GLY A 81 -0.16 -22.94 -13.21
C GLY A 81 -0.01 -21.41 -13.19
N ALA A 82 0.43 -20.85 -12.08
CA ALA A 82 0.69 -19.42 -11.95
C ALA A 82 1.75 -18.96 -12.96
N LYS A 83 1.34 -18.17 -13.96
CA LYS A 83 2.21 -17.61 -14.99
C LYS A 83 1.86 -16.16 -15.22
N LEU A 84 2.89 -15.29 -15.25
CA LEU A 84 2.73 -13.89 -15.63
C LEU A 84 2.18 -13.76 -17.05
N THR A 85 1.15 -12.93 -17.23
CA THR A 85 0.58 -12.65 -18.54
C THR A 85 1.33 -11.48 -19.18
N THR A 86 1.92 -11.69 -20.36
CA THR A 86 2.56 -10.62 -21.15
C THR A 86 1.71 -10.32 -22.37
N SER A 87 1.45 -9.04 -22.67
CA SER A 87 0.72 -8.64 -23.85
C SER A 87 1.62 -8.13 -24.97
N SER A 88 1.13 -8.23 -26.20
CA SER A 88 1.72 -7.63 -27.39
C SER A 88 1.09 -6.26 -27.64
N SER A 89 1.94 -5.24 -27.77
CA SER A 89 1.62 -3.82 -27.86
C SER A 89 0.59 -3.43 -28.92
N SER A 90 -0.40 -2.60 -28.53
CA SER A 90 -1.18 -1.78 -29.43
C SER A 90 -0.85 -0.30 -29.18
N THR A 91 -0.34 0.37 -30.20
CA THR A 91 -0.01 1.80 -30.17
C THR A 91 -1.28 2.65 -30.28
N GLY A 92 -1.76 3.16 -29.14
CA GLY A 92 -2.81 4.18 -29.07
C GLY A 92 -2.60 5.01 -27.80
N THR A 93 -2.51 6.33 -27.91
CA THR A 93 -2.50 7.25 -26.77
C THR A 93 -3.85 7.17 -26.06
N SER A 94 -3.94 6.35 -25.02
CA SER A 94 -5.12 6.29 -24.18
C SER A 94 -5.07 7.43 -23.16
N ASP A 95 -6.21 8.08 -22.91
CA ASP A 95 -6.35 9.06 -21.83
C ASP A 95 -6.06 8.40 -20.47
N ILE A 96 -5.32 9.10 -19.59
CA ILE A 96 -4.96 8.63 -18.23
C ILE A 96 -6.19 8.10 -17.50
N ALA A 97 -7.32 8.80 -17.58
CA ALA A 97 -8.55 8.38 -16.93
C ALA A 97 -9.06 7.02 -17.44
N THR A 98 -8.89 6.74 -18.73
CA THR A 98 -9.27 5.46 -19.34
C THR A 98 -8.33 4.35 -18.90
N ILE A 99 -7.02 4.60 -18.86
CA ILE A 99 -6.01 3.64 -18.38
C ILE A 99 -6.30 3.31 -16.92
N ALA A 100 -6.45 4.33 -16.07
CA ALA A 100 -6.74 4.15 -14.66
C ALA A 100 -8.02 3.31 -14.43
N LYS A 101 -9.13 3.68 -15.10
CA LYS A 101 -10.40 2.94 -15.01
C LYS A 101 -10.25 1.46 -15.38
N ASN A 102 -9.43 1.14 -16.37
CA ASN A 102 -9.23 -0.23 -16.82
C ASN A 102 -8.28 -1.01 -15.90
N ALA A 103 -7.33 -0.34 -15.25
CA ALA A 103 -6.34 -0.95 -14.38
C ALA A 103 -6.80 -1.08 -12.92
N MET A 104 -7.64 -0.17 -12.42
CA MET A 104 -8.14 -0.18 -11.03
C MET A 104 -8.73 -1.53 -10.57
N PRO A 105 -9.44 -2.31 -11.42
CA PRO A 105 -9.90 -3.64 -11.05
C PRO A 105 -8.80 -4.65 -10.71
N SER A 106 -7.56 -4.39 -11.11
CA SER A 106 -6.41 -5.24 -10.78
C SER A 106 -5.62 -4.76 -9.56
N ILE A 107 -6.02 -3.66 -8.94
CA ILE A 107 -5.33 -3.09 -7.78
C ILE A 107 -6.18 -3.29 -6.53
N VAL A 108 -5.54 -3.71 -5.45
CA VAL A 108 -6.18 -3.96 -4.16
C VAL A 108 -5.52 -3.13 -3.06
N SER A 109 -6.27 -2.91 -1.98
CA SER A 109 -5.71 -2.41 -0.72
C SER A 109 -5.29 -3.58 0.15
N ILE A 110 -4.15 -3.47 0.83
CA ILE A 110 -3.69 -4.44 1.81
C ILE A 110 -3.61 -3.74 3.17
N THR A 111 -4.34 -4.28 4.13
CA THR A 111 -4.27 -3.85 5.54
C THR A 111 -3.52 -4.91 6.32
N ASN A 112 -2.42 -4.50 6.94
CA ASN A 112 -1.60 -5.32 7.80
C ASN A 112 -1.85 -4.92 9.26
N MET A 113 -2.35 -5.85 10.06
CA MET A 113 -2.41 -5.72 11.52
C MET A 113 -1.23 -6.47 12.11
N SER A 114 -0.40 -5.76 12.86
CA SER A 114 0.75 -6.31 13.56
C SER A 114 0.66 -5.99 15.05
N VAL A 115 1.26 -6.84 15.88
CA VAL A 115 1.37 -6.62 17.33
C VAL A 115 2.82 -6.34 17.66
N GLN A 116 3.10 -5.17 18.23
CA GLN A 116 4.43 -4.79 18.68
C GLN A 116 4.49 -4.84 20.21
N GLU A 117 5.53 -5.49 20.76
CA GLU A 117 5.80 -5.44 22.18
C GLU A 117 6.59 -4.17 22.51
N VAL A 118 5.96 -3.23 23.21
CA VAL A 118 6.60 -2.00 23.65
C VAL A 118 6.99 -2.12 25.12
N GLN A 119 8.26 -1.95 25.42
CA GLN A 119 8.73 -1.87 26.82
C GLN A 119 8.19 -0.61 27.48
N SER A 120 7.41 -0.79 28.54
CA SER A 120 6.93 0.31 29.37
C SER A 120 8.06 0.87 30.23
N PHE A 121 8.14 2.18 30.38
CA PHE A 121 9.11 2.88 31.24
C PHE A 121 9.09 2.41 32.71
N PHE A 122 8.02 1.73 33.14
CA PHE A 122 7.87 1.16 34.49
C PHE A 122 8.16 -0.35 34.58
N GLY A 123 8.80 -0.94 33.59
CA GLY A 123 9.29 -2.32 33.66
C GLY A 123 8.23 -3.38 33.38
N GLY A 124 7.44 -3.24 32.32
CA GLY A 124 6.55 -4.26 31.78
C GLY A 124 6.50 -4.18 30.27
N THR A 125 6.30 -5.31 29.59
CA THR A 125 5.96 -5.34 28.16
C THR A 125 4.47 -5.10 27.98
N GLN A 126 4.09 -4.14 27.11
CA GLN A 126 2.72 -3.95 26.65
C GLN A 126 2.66 -4.31 25.17
N GLN A 127 1.68 -5.11 24.80
CA GLN A 127 1.37 -5.36 23.39
C GLN A 127 0.59 -4.17 22.84
N GLN A 128 1.10 -3.57 21.78
CA GLN A 128 0.44 -2.49 21.06
C GLN A 128 0.11 -2.97 19.65
N GLU A 129 -1.18 -2.98 19.32
CA GLU A 129 -1.62 -3.23 17.96
C GLU A 129 -1.28 -2.04 17.06
N SER A 130 -0.67 -2.33 15.93
CA SER A 130 -0.36 -1.36 14.89
C SER A 130 -1.03 -1.80 13.59
N THR A 131 -1.62 -0.84 12.89
CA THR A 131 -2.23 -1.11 11.58
C THR A 131 -1.51 -0.28 10.54
N SER A 132 -1.02 -0.94 9.50
CA SER A 132 -0.45 -0.28 8.32
C SER A 132 -1.25 -0.63 7.08
N VAL A 133 -1.22 0.26 6.09
CA VAL A 133 -1.95 0.12 4.83
C VAL A 133 -0.98 0.25 3.67
N GLY A 134 -1.10 -0.64 2.72
CA GLY A 134 -0.41 -0.62 1.44
C GLY A 134 -1.33 -1.03 0.31
N SER A 135 -0.75 -1.34 -0.82
CA SER A 135 -1.44 -1.75 -2.04
C SER A 135 -0.93 -3.09 -2.53
N GLY A 136 -1.67 -3.70 -3.45
CA GLY A 136 -1.26 -4.90 -4.15
C GLY A 136 -1.78 -4.91 -5.58
N ILE A 137 -1.20 -5.76 -6.39
CA ILE A 137 -1.51 -5.97 -7.80
C ILE A 137 -1.96 -7.42 -7.97
N ILE A 138 -3.15 -7.66 -8.50
CA ILE A 138 -3.62 -9.00 -8.85
C ILE A 138 -2.82 -9.47 -10.08
N ILE A 139 -1.95 -10.47 -9.90
CA ILE A 139 -1.04 -10.95 -10.94
C ILE A 139 -1.43 -12.29 -11.54
N GLY A 140 -2.38 -13.01 -10.92
CA GLY A 140 -2.85 -14.30 -11.42
C GLY A 140 -3.79 -14.98 -10.46
N GLN A 141 -4.23 -16.16 -10.85
CA GLN A 141 -5.02 -17.05 -10.00
C GLN A 141 -4.67 -18.52 -10.29
N THR A 142 -4.85 -19.36 -9.28
CA THR A 142 -4.85 -20.82 -9.40
C THR A 142 -6.28 -21.32 -9.30
N ASP A 143 -6.48 -22.63 -9.25
CA ASP A 143 -7.82 -23.21 -9.05
C ASP A 143 -8.43 -22.85 -7.67
N SER A 144 -7.62 -22.45 -6.70
CA SER A 144 -8.04 -22.20 -5.31
C SER A 144 -7.67 -20.83 -4.75
N GLU A 145 -6.73 -20.13 -5.37
CA GLU A 145 -6.14 -18.90 -4.82
C GLU A 145 -6.03 -17.79 -5.87
N LEU A 146 -6.38 -16.58 -5.47
CA LEU A 146 -6.04 -15.35 -6.17
C LEU A 146 -4.68 -14.87 -5.67
N LEU A 147 -3.76 -14.57 -6.58
CA LEU A 147 -2.38 -14.19 -6.28
C LEU A 147 -2.18 -12.68 -6.44
N ILE A 148 -1.64 -12.06 -5.41
CA ILE A 148 -1.48 -10.63 -5.30
C ILE A 148 -0.02 -10.30 -5.01
N LEU A 149 0.61 -9.52 -5.88
CA LEU A 149 1.96 -9.00 -5.71
C LEU A 149 1.92 -7.71 -4.88
N THR A 150 2.86 -7.57 -3.96
CA THR A 150 3.03 -6.36 -3.13
C THR A 150 4.49 -6.22 -2.70
N ASN A 151 4.81 -5.22 -1.88
CA ASN A 151 6.11 -5.12 -1.22
C ASN A 151 6.19 -5.99 0.03
N ASN A 152 7.40 -6.46 0.36
CA ASN A 152 7.66 -7.20 1.60
C ASN A 152 7.32 -6.35 2.83
N HIS A 153 7.74 -5.09 2.89
CA HIS A 153 7.48 -4.21 4.03
C HIS A 153 5.98 -3.96 4.29
N VAL A 154 5.10 -4.15 3.29
CA VAL A 154 3.64 -4.02 3.45
C VAL A 154 3.08 -5.19 4.27
N VAL A 155 3.65 -6.38 4.15
CA VAL A 155 3.18 -7.60 4.81
C VAL A 155 4.04 -8.05 5.99
N GLU A 156 5.17 -7.41 6.21
CA GLU A 156 6.13 -7.77 7.26
C GLU A 156 5.50 -7.67 8.66
N GLY A 157 5.81 -8.63 9.52
CA GLY A 157 5.32 -8.67 10.89
C GLY A 157 3.81 -8.87 11.04
N ASN A 158 3.12 -9.33 10.01
CA ASN A 158 1.67 -9.48 10.04
C ASN A 158 1.18 -10.51 11.05
N GLU A 159 0.22 -10.10 11.88
CA GLU A 159 -0.65 -11.01 12.63
C GLU A 159 -1.90 -11.37 11.82
N LYS A 160 -2.41 -10.40 11.07
CA LYS A 160 -3.55 -10.57 10.17
C LYS A 160 -3.42 -9.67 8.95
N LEU A 161 -3.58 -10.25 7.77
CA LEU A 161 -3.68 -9.53 6.51
C LEU A 161 -5.11 -9.53 6.00
N THR A 162 -5.54 -8.37 5.52
CA THR A 162 -6.85 -8.20 4.86
C THR A 162 -6.64 -7.54 3.51
N VAL A 163 -7.20 -8.12 2.47
CA VAL A 163 -7.23 -7.56 1.12
C VAL A 163 -8.61 -6.98 0.85
N SER A 164 -8.68 -5.73 0.41
CA SER A 164 -9.91 -5.07 0.00
C SER A 164 -9.87 -4.79 -1.50
N PHE A 165 -10.91 -5.23 -2.20
CA PHE A 165 -11.05 -5.13 -3.65
C PHE A 165 -11.70 -3.81 -4.08
N VAL A 166 -11.84 -3.62 -5.39
CA VAL A 166 -12.39 -2.40 -6.02
C VAL A 166 -13.81 -2.07 -5.58
N ASP A 167 -14.62 -3.09 -5.25
CA ASP A 167 -16.00 -2.98 -4.73
C ASP A 167 -16.07 -2.79 -3.19
N ASN A 168 -14.91 -2.64 -2.52
CA ASN A 168 -14.72 -2.56 -1.07
C ASN A 168 -15.05 -3.86 -0.31
N GLU A 169 -15.25 -4.99 -1.00
CA GLU A 169 -15.26 -6.28 -0.33
C GLU A 169 -13.88 -6.57 0.25
N SER A 170 -13.84 -7.05 1.49
CA SER A 170 -12.61 -7.30 2.23
C SER A 170 -12.54 -8.76 2.66
N VAL A 171 -11.42 -9.42 2.36
CA VAL A 171 -11.20 -10.83 2.61
C VAL A 171 -9.86 -11.04 3.31
N GLU A 172 -9.79 -12.06 4.17
CA GLU A 172 -8.54 -12.45 4.80
C GLU A 172 -7.57 -13.03 3.78
N ALA A 173 -6.29 -12.70 3.94
CA ALA A 173 -5.23 -13.11 3.04
C ALA A 173 -4.06 -13.72 3.80
N ASN A 174 -3.29 -14.55 3.12
CA ASN A 174 -2.11 -15.20 3.69
C ASN A 174 -0.87 -14.90 2.84
N VAL A 175 0.29 -14.81 3.48
CA VAL A 175 1.56 -14.67 2.77
C VAL A 175 1.88 -15.99 2.07
N LYS A 176 2.13 -15.93 0.77
CA LYS A 176 2.59 -17.07 -0.01
C LYS A 176 4.11 -17.15 -0.01
N GLY A 177 4.78 -16.03 -0.23
CA GLY A 177 6.23 -15.95 -0.17
C GLY A 177 6.70 -14.50 -0.10
N THR A 178 7.93 -14.31 0.39
CA THR A 178 8.57 -12.99 0.52
C THR A 178 10.03 -13.04 0.08
N ASP A 179 10.51 -11.90 -0.41
CA ASP A 179 11.92 -11.60 -0.64
C ASP A 179 12.23 -10.23 -0.03
N SER A 180 12.83 -10.23 1.16
CA SER A 180 13.13 -9.00 1.90
C SER A 180 14.23 -8.17 1.24
N THR A 181 15.14 -8.79 0.49
CA THR A 181 16.22 -8.10 -0.22
C THR A 181 15.67 -7.25 -1.36
N LYS A 182 14.78 -7.83 -2.15
CA LYS A 182 14.11 -7.14 -3.26
C LYS A 182 12.86 -6.37 -2.86
N ASP A 183 12.49 -6.44 -1.57
CA ASP A 183 11.25 -5.84 -1.04
C ASP A 183 9.98 -6.30 -1.79
N LEU A 184 9.88 -7.60 -2.06
CA LEU A 184 8.77 -8.22 -2.79
C LEU A 184 8.05 -9.26 -1.93
N ALA A 185 6.73 -9.36 -2.09
CA ALA A 185 5.91 -10.39 -1.50
C ALA A 185 4.78 -10.81 -2.45
N VAL A 186 4.38 -12.08 -2.35
CA VAL A 186 3.13 -12.57 -2.94
C VAL A 186 2.20 -12.99 -1.82
N VAL A 187 0.98 -12.48 -1.88
CA VAL A 187 -0.11 -12.77 -0.96
C VAL A 187 -1.17 -13.59 -1.70
N ALA A 188 -1.74 -14.57 -1.02
CA ALA A 188 -2.80 -15.40 -1.55
C ALA A 188 -4.13 -15.16 -0.82
N VAL A 189 -5.21 -15.01 -1.58
CA VAL A 189 -6.59 -14.99 -1.10
C VAL A 189 -7.29 -16.24 -1.61
N LYS A 190 -7.99 -16.98 -0.74
CA LYS A 190 -8.79 -18.14 -1.17
C LYS A 190 -9.96 -17.67 -2.02
N ILE A 191 -10.11 -18.22 -3.21
CA ILE A 191 -11.20 -17.87 -4.14
C ILE A 191 -12.56 -18.19 -3.51
N SER A 192 -12.66 -19.25 -2.70
CA SER A 192 -13.90 -19.61 -1.97
C SER A 192 -14.39 -18.53 -1.00
N ASP A 193 -13.51 -17.65 -0.56
CA ASP A 193 -13.82 -16.62 0.43
C ASP A 193 -14.17 -15.27 -0.26
N VAL A 194 -14.00 -15.19 -1.59
CA VAL A 194 -14.34 -14.02 -2.42
C VAL A 194 -15.73 -14.23 -3.02
N LYS A 195 -16.59 -13.21 -2.94
CA LYS A 195 -17.94 -13.26 -3.54
C LYS A 195 -17.86 -13.32 -5.07
N ASP A 196 -18.82 -14.01 -5.69
CA ASP A 196 -18.93 -14.08 -7.15
C ASP A 196 -19.04 -12.68 -7.78
N SER A 197 -19.77 -11.75 -7.14
CA SER A 197 -19.90 -10.36 -7.60
C SER A 197 -18.56 -9.63 -7.66
N THR A 198 -17.70 -9.87 -6.66
CA THR A 198 -16.34 -9.30 -6.62
C THR A 198 -15.46 -9.92 -7.70
N MET A 199 -15.55 -11.25 -7.89
CA MET A 199 -14.81 -11.96 -8.94
C MET A 199 -15.17 -11.45 -10.35
N ASP A 200 -16.43 -11.00 -10.57
CA ASP A 200 -16.86 -10.41 -11.83
C ASP A 200 -16.30 -8.99 -12.06
N GLU A 201 -15.92 -8.28 -11.00
CA GLU A 201 -15.42 -6.91 -11.06
C GLU A 201 -13.89 -6.80 -11.11
N ILE A 202 -13.16 -7.79 -10.59
CA ILE A 202 -11.70 -7.78 -10.57
C ILE A 202 -11.08 -8.24 -11.89
N ALA A 203 -9.82 -7.90 -12.09
CA ALA A 203 -9.06 -8.30 -13.28
C ALA A 203 -7.62 -8.64 -12.90
N VAL A 204 -6.99 -9.53 -13.65
CA VAL A 204 -5.54 -9.78 -13.57
C VAL A 204 -4.82 -8.68 -14.34
N ALA A 205 -3.80 -8.07 -13.73
CA ALA A 205 -2.98 -7.05 -14.35
C ALA A 205 -2.19 -7.60 -15.55
N THR A 206 -1.98 -6.76 -16.54
CA THR A 206 -1.08 -7.05 -17.66
C THR A 206 0.33 -6.57 -17.32
N MET A 207 1.31 -7.47 -17.42
CA MET A 207 2.72 -7.14 -17.19
C MET A 207 3.34 -6.58 -18.45
N GLY A 208 4.03 -5.44 -18.31
CA GLY A 208 4.82 -4.80 -19.37
C GLY A 208 6.29 -5.25 -19.33
N ASP A 209 7.11 -4.51 -20.06
CA ASP A 209 8.55 -4.74 -20.16
C ASP A 209 9.31 -3.49 -19.74
N SER A 210 9.79 -3.49 -18.49
CA SER A 210 10.52 -2.34 -17.93
C SER A 210 11.94 -2.19 -18.47
N SER A 211 12.49 -3.21 -19.15
CA SER A 211 13.83 -3.14 -19.74
C SER A 211 13.93 -2.21 -20.96
N LYS A 212 12.77 -1.81 -21.49
CA LYS A 212 12.68 -0.94 -22.66
C LYS A 212 12.25 0.49 -22.34
N LEU A 213 12.12 0.83 -21.06
CA LEU A 213 11.69 2.16 -20.65
C LEU A 213 12.72 3.23 -21.01
N GLU A 214 12.21 4.33 -21.53
CA GLU A 214 13.00 5.53 -21.83
C GLU A 214 12.64 6.68 -20.85
N VAL A 215 13.63 7.48 -20.50
CA VAL A 215 13.43 8.69 -19.69
C VAL A 215 12.52 9.66 -20.46
N GLY A 216 11.51 10.17 -19.78
CA GLY A 216 10.48 11.04 -20.35
C GLY A 216 9.19 10.33 -20.75
N GLU A 217 9.13 8.99 -20.75
CA GLU A 217 7.89 8.26 -20.96
C GLU A 217 6.88 8.52 -19.85
N GLN A 218 5.61 8.67 -20.24
CA GLN A 218 4.51 8.88 -19.31
C GLN A 218 4.25 7.63 -18.46
N VAL A 219 4.07 7.83 -17.16
CA VAL A 219 3.71 6.78 -16.22
C VAL A 219 2.51 7.17 -15.36
N ILE A 220 1.79 6.16 -14.87
CA ILE A 220 0.63 6.31 -14.01
C ILE A 220 0.83 5.38 -12.80
N ALA A 221 0.86 5.96 -11.60
CA ALA A 221 0.92 5.20 -10.37
C ALA A 221 -0.48 5.03 -9.78
N ILE A 222 -0.84 3.79 -9.44
CA ILE A 222 -2.12 3.47 -8.81
C ILE A 222 -1.86 2.70 -7.51
N GLY A 223 -2.58 3.08 -6.46
CA GLY A 223 -2.56 2.42 -5.17
C GLY A 223 -3.54 3.07 -4.20
N ASN A 224 -3.54 2.62 -2.94
CA ASN A 224 -4.41 3.14 -1.89
C ASN A 224 -3.64 4.10 -0.98
N ALA A 225 -3.32 5.29 -1.48
CA ALA A 225 -2.55 6.28 -0.73
C ALA A 225 -3.25 6.64 0.59
N LEU A 226 -2.52 6.50 1.70
CA LEU A 226 -2.97 6.83 3.06
C LEU A 226 -4.23 6.05 3.53
N GLY A 227 -4.64 4.99 2.84
CA GLY A 227 -5.82 4.20 3.23
C GLY A 227 -7.18 4.84 2.93
N TYR A 228 -7.21 5.93 2.16
CA TYR A 228 -8.46 6.65 1.82
C TYR A 228 -9.18 6.10 0.58
N GLY A 229 -8.76 4.97 0.07
CA GLY A 229 -9.24 4.37 -1.17
C GLY A 229 -8.24 4.51 -2.31
N GLN A 230 -8.54 3.85 -3.43
CA GLN A 230 -7.66 3.88 -4.59
C GLN A 230 -7.44 5.30 -5.11
N SER A 231 -6.18 5.67 -5.33
CA SER A 231 -5.75 6.94 -5.87
C SER A 231 -4.86 6.74 -7.09
N VAL A 232 -4.90 7.70 -7.98
CA VAL A 232 -4.14 7.71 -9.24
C VAL A 232 -3.29 8.97 -9.27
N THR A 233 -1.99 8.80 -9.49
CA THR A 233 -1.07 9.90 -9.77
C THR A 233 -0.40 9.65 -11.12
N SER A 234 0.07 10.69 -11.79
CA SER A 234 0.75 10.58 -13.07
C SER A 234 1.99 11.43 -13.12
N GLY A 235 2.95 11.00 -13.90
CA GLY A 235 4.22 11.68 -14.11
C GLY A 235 4.95 11.08 -15.29
N ILE A 236 6.27 11.14 -15.25
CA ILE A 236 7.16 10.56 -16.28
C ILE A 236 8.21 9.67 -15.62
N VAL A 237 8.85 8.85 -16.41
CA VAL A 237 10.11 8.20 -16.04
C VAL A 237 11.18 9.27 -15.92
N SER A 238 11.64 9.58 -14.72
CA SER A 238 12.68 10.58 -14.46
C SER A 238 14.08 10.02 -14.63
N ALA A 239 14.27 8.73 -14.29
CA ALA A 239 15.48 7.95 -14.54
C ALA A 239 15.18 6.46 -14.51
N THR A 240 15.99 5.68 -15.22
CA THR A 240 16.06 4.21 -15.11
C THR A 240 17.35 3.84 -14.35
N GLU A 241 17.41 2.60 -13.84
CA GLU A 241 18.62 2.03 -13.21
C GLU A 241 19.18 2.85 -12.02
N ARG A 242 18.29 3.47 -11.21
CA ARG A 242 18.72 4.19 -10.00
C ARG A 242 19.15 3.21 -8.90
N THR A 243 20.36 3.42 -8.39
CA THR A 243 20.84 2.79 -7.16
C THR A 243 20.73 3.77 -6.00
N LEU A 244 20.26 3.30 -4.84
CA LEU A 244 20.10 4.11 -3.64
C LEU A 244 20.87 3.49 -2.48
N ASP A 245 21.51 4.31 -1.67
CA ASP A 245 22.22 3.86 -0.47
C ASP A 245 21.20 3.24 0.51
N GLY A 246 21.51 2.04 1.01
CA GLY A 246 20.63 1.30 1.92
C GLY A 246 19.52 0.49 1.25
N TYR A 247 19.44 0.45 -0.09
CA TYR A 247 18.58 -0.45 -0.83
C TYR A 247 19.40 -1.48 -1.59
N GLU A 248 19.28 -2.75 -1.18
CA GLU A 248 20.06 -3.86 -1.74
C GLU A 248 19.31 -4.63 -2.85
N GLY A 249 18.06 -4.25 -3.12
CA GLY A 249 17.15 -4.95 -4.06
C GLY A 249 17.48 -4.78 -5.54
N GLY A 250 18.55 -4.06 -5.88
CA GLY A 250 18.93 -3.78 -7.27
C GLY A 250 18.68 -2.34 -7.69
N THR A 251 18.36 -2.14 -8.98
CA THR A 251 18.05 -0.82 -9.52
C THR A 251 16.56 -0.49 -9.43
N LEU A 252 16.23 0.80 -9.47
CA LEU A 252 14.88 1.33 -9.36
C LEU A 252 14.56 2.24 -10.54
N ILE A 253 13.28 2.30 -10.92
CA ILE A 253 12.72 3.34 -11.77
C ILE A 253 12.46 4.55 -10.89
N GLN A 254 12.96 5.73 -11.29
CA GLN A 254 12.61 7.00 -10.66
C GLN A 254 11.51 7.69 -11.47
N THR A 255 10.53 8.26 -10.78
CA THR A 255 9.42 9.03 -11.37
C THR A 255 9.12 10.27 -10.55
N ASP A 256 8.51 11.28 -11.17
CA ASP A 256 7.92 12.43 -10.50
C ASP A 256 6.42 12.25 -10.19
N ALA A 257 5.83 11.12 -10.60
CA ALA A 257 4.51 10.71 -10.10
C ALA A 257 4.58 10.58 -8.57
N ALA A 258 3.57 11.12 -7.86
CA ALA A 258 3.58 11.12 -6.40
C ALA A 258 3.47 9.68 -5.84
N ILE A 259 4.56 9.20 -5.23
CA ILE A 259 4.64 7.94 -4.50
C ILE A 259 4.68 8.28 -3.00
N ASN A 260 3.68 7.82 -2.27
CA ASN A 260 3.47 8.12 -0.85
C ASN A 260 3.17 6.82 -0.08
N PRO A 261 3.30 6.81 1.25
CA PRO A 261 2.82 5.70 2.07
C PRO A 261 1.37 5.33 1.73
N GLY A 262 1.11 4.04 1.56
CA GLY A 262 -0.18 3.49 1.13
C GLY A 262 -0.22 3.09 -0.34
N ASN A 263 0.46 3.78 -1.28
CA ASN A 263 0.55 3.26 -2.65
C ASN A 263 1.76 2.32 -2.88
N SER A 264 2.59 2.08 -1.84
CA SER A 264 3.58 0.98 -1.84
C SER A 264 2.92 -0.36 -2.13
N GLY A 265 3.53 -1.15 -3.00
CA GLY A 265 3.00 -2.43 -3.49
C GLY A 265 1.98 -2.29 -4.62
N GLY A 266 1.53 -1.07 -4.93
CA GLY A 266 0.67 -0.77 -6.08
C GLY A 266 1.45 -0.68 -7.39
N ALA A 267 0.74 -0.47 -8.48
CA ALA A 267 1.30 -0.50 -9.84
C ALA A 267 1.83 0.85 -10.30
N LEU A 268 2.98 0.83 -10.96
CA LEU A 268 3.41 1.84 -11.92
C LEU A 268 3.10 1.31 -13.32
N LEU A 269 2.28 2.05 -14.07
CA LEU A 269 1.80 1.66 -15.40
C LEU A 269 2.41 2.54 -16.48
N ASN A 270 2.60 1.98 -17.67
CA ASN A 270 2.89 2.73 -18.89
C ASN A 270 1.62 3.27 -19.55
N SER A 271 1.76 3.96 -20.68
CA SER A 271 0.65 4.52 -21.46
C SER A 271 -0.29 3.47 -22.09
N ASN A 272 0.08 2.19 -22.08
CA ASN A 272 -0.76 1.07 -22.51
C ASN A 272 -1.57 0.45 -21.36
N GLY A 273 -1.35 0.90 -20.10
CA GLY A 273 -1.93 0.31 -18.90
C GLY A 273 -1.25 -0.99 -18.46
N GLU A 274 -0.02 -1.24 -18.89
CA GLU A 274 0.77 -2.40 -18.50
C GLU A 274 1.63 -2.05 -17.29
N VAL A 275 1.77 -3.00 -16.35
CA VAL A 275 2.60 -2.83 -15.14
C VAL A 275 4.08 -2.89 -15.53
N ILE A 276 4.78 -1.77 -15.35
CA ILE A 276 6.22 -1.63 -15.59
C ILE A 276 7.03 -1.58 -14.29
N GLY A 277 6.36 -1.39 -13.15
CA GLY A 277 7.02 -1.38 -11.86
C GLY A 277 6.05 -1.54 -10.69
N ILE A 278 6.61 -1.86 -9.52
CA ILE A 278 5.92 -1.93 -8.23
C ILE A 278 6.33 -0.69 -7.43
N ASN A 279 5.36 0.18 -7.09
CA ASN A 279 5.62 1.39 -6.33
C ASN A 279 6.21 1.07 -4.96
N THR A 280 7.24 1.79 -4.51
CA THR A 280 7.82 1.64 -3.17
C THR A 280 8.12 3.00 -2.54
N ALA A 281 7.47 3.29 -1.40
CA ALA A 281 7.72 4.49 -0.60
C ALA A 281 8.83 4.29 0.44
N LYS A 282 9.28 3.04 0.69
CA LYS A 282 10.31 2.71 1.70
C LYS A 282 11.63 3.46 1.49
N VAL A 283 11.97 3.74 0.25
CA VAL A 283 13.24 4.40 -0.13
C VAL A 283 13.10 5.90 -0.36
N ALA A 284 11.89 6.45 -0.22
CA ALA A 284 11.68 7.90 -0.28
C ALA A 284 12.29 8.56 0.96
N THR A 285 13.17 9.54 0.76
CA THR A 285 13.69 10.34 1.87
C THR A 285 12.69 11.45 2.19
N ASP A 286 12.33 11.61 3.47
CA ASP A 286 11.37 12.62 3.98
C ASP A 286 11.69 14.08 3.59
N SER A 287 12.84 14.32 3.00
CA SER A 287 13.36 15.67 2.71
C SER A 287 13.32 16.08 1.24
N VAL A 288 12.90 15.22 0.31
CA VAL A 288 12.94 15.55 -1.14
C VAL A 288 11.58 15.27 -1.78
N GLU A 289 10.85 16.32 -2.10
CA GLU A 289 9.61 16.24 -2.86
C GLU A 289 9.89 16.00 -4.36
N GLY A 290 8.98 15.29 -5.03
CA GLY A 290 9.02 15.06 -6.47
C GLY A 290 9.95 13.94 -6.93
N MET A 291 10.39 13.05 -6.03
CA MET A 291 11.09 11.81 -6.38
C MET A 291 10.37 10.60 -5.82
N GLY A 292 9.71 9.86 -6.69
CA GLY A 292 9.12 8.56 -6.41
C GLY A 292 9.96 7.44 -7.01
N TYR A 293 9.80 6.23 -6.47
CA TYR A 293 10.55 5.05 -6.90
C TYR A 293 9.63 3.86 -7.11
N ALA A 294 10.00 3.00 -8.06
CA ALA A 294 9.34 1.73 -8.30
C ALA A 294 10.36 0.64 -8.64
N ILE A 295 10.09 -0.58 -8.20
CA ILE A 295 10.90 -1.77 -8.50
C ILE A 295 10.57 -2.18 -9.93
N PRO A 296 11.54 -2.29 -10.87
CA PRO A 296 11.29 -2.67 -12.26
C PRO A 296 10.68 -4.07 -12.35
N ILE A 297 9.59 -4.22 -13.11
CA ILE A 297 8.87 -5.50 -13.20
C ILE A 297 9.69 -6.59 -13.88
N SER A 298 10.54 -6.22 -14.86
CA SER A 298 11.39 -7.18 -15.58
C SER A 298 12.46 -7.77 -14.66
N ASP A 299 13.08 -6.95 -13.77
CA ASP A 299 14.09 -7.41 -12.81
C ASP A 299 13.48 -8.23 -11.67
N ALA A 300 12.20 -7.97 -11.37
CA ALA A 300 11.44 -8.68 -10.35
C ALA A 300 10.86 -10.01 -10.86
N SER A 301 10.79 -10.24 -12.17
CA SER A 301 10.03 -11.33 -12.81
C SER A 301 10.35 -12.71 -12.26
N ASP A 302 11.64 -13.07 -12.20
CA ASP A 302 12.07 -14.40 -11.71
C ASP A 302 11.74 -14.60 -10.23
N THR A 303 11.92 -13.55 -9.42
CA THR A 303 11.56 -13.56 -8.00
C THR A 303 10.04 -13.73 -7.83
N ILE A 304 9.24 -12.95 -8.54
CA ILE A 304 7.79 -13.07 -8.52
C ILE A 304 7.34 -14.48 -8.88
N GLN A 305 7.90 -15.05 -9.96
CA GLN A 305 7.55 -16.40 -10.38
C GLN A 305 7.90 -17.46 -9.32
N ASN A 306 9.04 -17.30 -8.64
CA ASN A 306 9.44 -18.17 -7.54
C ASN A 306 8.49 -18.05 -6.34
N LEU A 307 8.11 -16.83 -5.97
CA LEU A 307 7.18 -16.58 -4.86
C LEU A 307 5.77 -17.11 -5.15
N MET A 308 5.28 -16.97 -6.39
CA MET A 308 3.98 -17.50 -6.82
C MET A 308 3.89 -19.03 -6.69
N ASN A 309 5.01 -19.73 -6.81
CA ASN A 309 5.07 -21.19 -6.78
C ASN A 309 5.33 -21.78 -5.37
N GLN A 310 5.51 -20.93 -4.35
CA GLN A 310 5.63 -21.39 -2.97
C GLN A 310 4.28 -21.90 -2.44
N GLU A 311 4.32 -22.73 -1.39
CA GLU A 311 3.11 -23.07 -0.65
C GLU A 311 2.64 -21.89 0.19
N THR A 312 1.33 -21.64 0.20
CA THR A 312 0.77 -20.57 1.00
C THR A 312 0.87 -20.90 2.48
N LYS A 313 1.52 -20.04 3.24
CA LYS A 313 1.70 -20.20 4.68
C LYS A 313 0.41 -19.82 5.39
N THR A 314 -0.18 -20.78 6.12
CA THR A 314 -1.39 -20.52 6.93
C THR A 314 -1.02 -20.56 8.40
N LYS A 315 -1.48 -19.56 9.17
CA LYS A 315 -1.27 -19.55 10.62
C LYS A 315 -1.97 -20.74 11.26
N VAL A 316 -1.22 -21.55 12.00
CA VAL A 316 -1.79 -22.66 12.77
C VAL A 316 -2.42 -22.16 14.05
N SER A 317 -3.39 -22.91 14.61
CA SER A 317 -4.01 -22.60 15.90
C SER A 317 -2.94 -22.57 17.02
N GLU A 318 -3.17 -21.80 18.08
CA GLU A 318 -2.21 -21.71 19.20
C GLU A 318 -1.85 -23.09 19.78
N ALA A 319 -2.80 -24.03 19.78
CA ALA A 319 -2.58 -25.40 20.25
C ALA A 319 -1.63 -26.23 19.36
N GLU A 320 -1.47 -25.85 18.10
CA GLU A 320 -0.66 -26.53 17.10
C GLU A 320 0.66 -25.80 16.83
N GLN A 321 0.87 -24.61 17.43
CA GLN A 321 2.10 -23.85 17.26
C GLN A 321 3.30 -24.56 17.86
N GLY A 322 4.38 -24.64 17.10
CA GLY A 322 5.66 -25.13 17.57
C GLY A 322 6.33 -24.13 18.54
N TYR A 323 6.95 -24.63 19.57
CA TYR A 323 7.73 -23.82 20.51
C TYR A 323 9.23 -24.15 20.38
N LEU A 324 10.01 -23.18 19.91
CA LEU A 324 11.45 -23.37 19.70
C LEU A 324 12.20 -23.57 21.02
N GLY A 325 11.75 -22.96 22.11
CA GLY A 325 12.33 -23.11 23.43
C GLY A 325 13.68 -22.40 23.60
N ILE A 326 13.74 -21.13 23.26
CA ILE A 326 14.89 -20.26 23.52
C ILE A 326 14.47 -18.99 24.30
N GLN A 327 15.44 -18.40 24.98
CA GLN A 327 15.40 -16.99 25.36
C GLN A 327 16.33 -16.25 24.40
N GLY A 328 15.80 -15.25 23.70
CA GLY A 328 16.53 -14.49 22.70
C GLY A 328 16.64 -13.01 23.06
N VAL A 329 17.64 -12.37 22.48
CA VAL A 329 17.84 -10.91 22.54
C VAL A 329 18.12 -10.45 21.11
N ASP A 330 17.46 -9.39 20.67
CA ASP A 330 17.65 -8.84 19.35
C ASP A 330 19.05 -8.22 19.22
N VAL A 331 19.73 -8.54 18.14
CA VAL A 331 21.03 -7.97 17.77
C VAL A 331 20.79 -6.87 16.75
N SER A 332 20.75 -5.62 17.23
CA SER A 332 20.65 -4.45 16.34
C SER A 332 21.92 -4.28 15.50
N ASP A 333 21.83 -3.53 14.39
CA ASP A 333 22.97 -3.20 13.53
C ASP A 333 24.14 -2.56 14.29
N GLU A 334 23.84 -1.75 15.29
CA GLU A 334 24.86 -1.13 16.15
C GLU A 334 25.57 -2.18 17.00
N SER A 335 24.80 -3.09 17.62
CA SER A 335 25.32 -4.20 18.42
C SER A 335 26.12 -5.17 17.54
N ALA A 336 25.62 -5.48 16.37
CA ALA A 336 26.29 -6.34 15.37
C ALA A 336 27.70 -5.80 15.03
N LYS A 337 27.80 -4.52 14.73
CA LYS A 337 29.08 -3.83 14.45
C LYS A 337 29.99 -3.78 15.68
N MET A 338 29.44 -3.50 16.87
CA MET A 338 30.22 -3.38 18.11
C MET A 338 30.83 -4.70 18.54
N TYR A 339 30.10 -5.81 18.43
CA TYR A 339 30.51 -7.13 18.90
C TYR A 339 30.98 -8.05 17.78
N ASN A 340 31.05 -7.57 16.54
CA ASN A 340 31.45 -8.32 15.35
C ASN A 340 30.65 -9.62 15.19
N MET A 341 29.31 -9.53 15.29
CA MET A 341 28.37 -10.64 15.14
C MET A 341 27.30 -10.27 14.10
N PRO A 342 26.60 -11.25 13.49
CA PRO A 342 25.52 -10.96 12.55
C PRO A 342 24.31 -10.35 13.28
N THR A 343 23.48 -9.59 12.56
CA THR A 343 22.14 -9.19 13.00
C THR A 343 21.24 -10.41 13.10
N GLY A 344 20.22 -10.36 13.97
CA GLY A 344 19.33 -11.48 14.22
C GLY A 344 19.00 -11.66 15.67
N VAL A 345 18.65 -12.88 16.08
CA VAL A 345 18.28 -13.21 17.47
C VAL A 345 19.42 -13.97 18.15
N TYR A 346 20.09 -13.30 19.10
CA TYR A 346 21.10 -13.94 19.96
C TYR A 346 20.43 -14.83 20.99
N ILE A 347 20.84 -16.10 21.08
CA ILE A 347 20.33 -17.05 22.05
C ILE A 347 21.02 -16.83 23.40
N SER A 348 20.31 -16.25 24.36
CA SER A 348 20.79 -16.02 25.72
C SER A 348 20.63 -17.25 26.60
N ASP A 349 19.62 -18.11 26.35
CA ASP A 349 19.43 -19.39 27.02
C ASP A 349 18.57 -20.34 26.16
N VAL A 350 18.68 -21.65 26.44
CA VAL A 350 17.93 -22.72 25.74
C VAL A 350 17.13 -23.51 26.76
N VAL A 351 15.83 -23.63 26.51
CA VAL A 351 14.92 -24.39 27.39
C VAL A 351 15.24 -25.89 27.31
N LYS A 352 15.43 -26.51 28.48
CA LYS A 352 15.72 -27.93 28.58
C LYS A 352 14.59 -28.77 27.96
N ASN A 353 14.95 -29.72 27.11
CA ASN A 353 14.05 -30.56 26.31
C ASN A 353 13.18 -29.80 25.29
N GLY A 354 13.47 -28.53 24.99
CA GLY A 354 12.85 -27.76 23.92
C GLY A 354 13.36 -28.12 22.53
N GLY A 355 12.67 -27.66 21.49
CA GLY A 355 13.03 -27.92 20.09
C GLY A 355 14.44 -27.44 19.74
N ALA A 356 14.83 -26.27 20.23
CA ALA A 356 16.17 -25.72 20.02
C ALA A 356 17.29 -26.61 20.55
N GLN A 357 17.10 -27.18 21.77
CA GLN A 357 18.08 -28.11 22.34
C GLN A 357 18.18 -29.39 21.51
N GLN A 358 17.04 -29.93 21.07
CA GLN A 358 17.01 -31.12 20.23
C GLN A 358 17.67 -30.89 18.85
N ALA A 359 17.53 -29.67 18.30
CA ALA A 359 18.18 -29.24 17.08
C ALA A 359 19.67 -28.90 17.25
N GLY A 360 20.21 -28.96 18.47
CA GLY A 360 21.61 -28.66 18.77
C GLY A 360 21.95 -27.17 18.86
N LEU A 361 20.95 -26.28 18.95
CA LEU A 361 21.18 -24.87 19.21
C LEU A 361 21.68 -24.65 20.63
N THR A 362 22.62 -23.74 20.80
CA THR A 362 23.27 -23.46 22.08
C THR A 362 23.23 -21.97 22.41
N LYS A 363 23.34 -21.67 23.70
CA LYS A 363 23.60 -20.29 24.14
C LYS A 363 24.82 -19.71 23.41
N GLY A 364 24.71 -18.47 22.95
CA GLY A 364 25.77 -17.78 22.20
C GLY A 364 25.61 -17.85 20.69
N SER A 365 24.70 -18.68 20.17
CA SER A 365 24.36 -18.70 18.75
C SER A 365 23.48 -17.51 18.38
N VAL A 366 23.55 -17.05 17.12
CA VAL A 366 22.64 -16.05 16.57
C VAL A 366 21.80 -16.69 15.47
N ILE A 367 20.48 -16.60 15.60
CA ILE A 367 19.56 -17.03 14.54
C ILE A 367 19.46 -15.87 13.56
N THR A 368 19.93 -16.08 12.33
CA THR A 368 19.95 -15.09 11.25
C THR A 368 18.93 -15.38 10.16
N GLY A 369 18.35 -16.57 10.17
CA GLY A 369 17.34 -16.98 9.20
C GLY A 369 16.62 -18.26 9.61
N LEU A 370 15.42 -18.43 9.06
CA LEU A 370 14.58 -19.61 9.18
C LEU A 370 13.92 -19.89 7.83
N GLU A 371 14.10 -21.08 7.29
CA GLU A 371 13.51 -21.50 6.00
C GLU A 371 13.75 -20.53 4.84
N GLY A 372 14.96 -19.97 4.76
CA GLY A 372 15.32 -18.98 3.72
C GLY A 372 14.83 -17.57 3.97
N THR A 373 14.09 -17.33 5.06
CA THR A 373 13.67 -15.98 5.48
C THR A 373 14.68 -15.42 6.47
N THR A 374 15.17 -14.22 6.24
CA THR A 374 16.09 -13.52 7.16
C THR A 374 15.36 -13.17 8.45
N ILE A 375 15.97 -13.42 9.59
CA ILE A 375 15.45 -13.09 10.93
C ILE A 375 16.24 -11.90 11.47
N SER A 376 15.57 -10.78 11.71
CA SER A 376 16.16 -9.56 12.28
C SER A 376 15.93 -9.43 13.79
N ASP A 377 14.84 -9.96 14.29
CA ASP A 377 14.39 -9.78 15.68
C ASP A 377 13.49 -10.93 16.17
N MET A 378 13.15 -10.90 17.47
CA MET A 378 12.31 -11.90 18.13
C MET A 378 10.87 -11.93 17.62
N SER A 379 10.34 -10.81 17.18
CA SER A 379 8.96 -10.73 16.66
C SER A 379 8.85 -11.46 15.33
N HIS A 380 9.85 -11.32 14.46
CA HIS A 380 9.93 -12.05 13.19
C HIS A 380 9.93 -13.58 13.40
N ARG A 381 10.70 -14.04 14.38
CA ARG A 381 10.73 -15.46 14.76
C ARG A 381 9.37 -15.98 15.24
N ALA A 382 8.63 -15.19 16.02
CA ALA A 382 7.30 -15.58 16.51
C ALA A 382 6.33 -15.84 15.36
N VAL A 383 6.37 -15.01 14.32
CA VAL A 383 5.58 -15.18 13.10
C VAL A 383 5.96 -16.48 12.37
N CYS A 384 7.26 -16.74 12.21
CA CYS A 384 7.73 -17.97 11.55
C CYS A 384 7.34 -19.25 12.32
N CYS A 385 7.33 -19.23 13.66
CA CYS A 385 6.91 -20.38 14.47
C CYS A 385 5.39 -20.59 14.55
N GLY A 386 4.61 -19.58 14.20
CA GLY A 386 3.14 -19.66 14.16
C GLY A 386 2.57 -20.14 12.82
N VAL A 387 3.42 -20.32 11.81
CA VAL A 387 3.06 -20.85 10.49
C VAL A 387 3.44 -22.33 10.43
N ARG A 388 2.62 -23.14 9.77
CA ARG A 388 2.92 -24.57 9.55
C ARG A 388 4.17 -24.67 8.68
N CYS A 389 5.26 -25.18 9.28
CA CYS A 389 6.46 -25.57 8.56
C CYS A 389 6.29 -26.98 7.99
#